data_ebfee55daa35103fbde7ab0520bfb8c1
#
_entry.id   ebfee55daa35103fbde7ab0520bfb8c1
#
_cell.length_a   1.000
_cell.length_b   1.000
_cell.length_c   1.000
_cell.angle_alpha   90.00
_cell.angle_beta   90.00
_cell.angle_gamma   90.00
#
_symmetry.space_group_name_H-M   'P 1'
#
loop_
_entity.id
_entity.type
_entity.pdbx_description
1 polymer ?
#
loop_
_entity_poly.entity_id
_entity_poly.type
_entity_poly.pdbx_seq_one_letter_code
_entity_poly.pdbx_strand_id
1 'polypeptide(L)'
;MLPFVLLASRAEDLAADGEYEQFLSCGGLTPEQLVRVRLEAGPMPRLDLDAISGVIVGGSPFDAGAAHKSPLQLRVEAEMSALLDEAVARDLPFLGACYGVGTLGVHQGGVVDRTYGEPIGAVRVSLTDEGRADPLLADLPDEFDAFVGHKEACRVLPPDAVLLANSPACPVQMFRVRSNLYATQFHPELDTAGIVTRLTIYRDYGYYAPDELDEVVARVRSATVTEPHRIVAAFVRRYARD
;
A
#
# COMPACT_ATOMS: atom_id res chain seq x y z
N MET A 1 -7.00 -15.80 -17.31
CA MET A 1 -6.59 -14.47 -16.77
C MET A 1 -5.13 -14.51 -16.38
N LEU A 2 -4.30 -13.58 -16.87
CA LEU A 2 -2.90 -13.44 -16.44
C LEU A 2 -2.83 -13.04 -14.95
N PRO A 3 -1.84 -13.53 -14.18
CA PRO A 3 -1.76 -13.26 -12.76
C PRO A 3 -1.39 -11.80 -12.47
N PHE A 4 -1.79 -11.31 -11.31
CA PHE A 4 -1.14 -10.17 -10.64
C PHE A 4 0.06 -10.66 -9.84
N VAL A 5 1.03 -9.79 -9.60
CA VAL A 5 2.19 -10.08 -8.75
C VAL A 5 2.11 -9.22 -7.50
N LEU A 6 2.07 -9.85 -6.32
CA LEU A 6 2.20 -9.18 -5.04
C LEU A 6 3.68 -9.17 -4.61
N LEU A 7 4.26 -7.99 -4.50
CA LEU A 7 5.58 -7.77 -3.93
C LEU A 7 5.42 -7.48 -2.43
N ALA A 8 5.79 -8.44 -1.61
CA ALA A 8 5.72 -8.38 -0.14
C ALA A 8 7.13 -8.22 0.44
N SER A 9 7.24 -7.55 1.59
CA SER A 9 8.54 -7.31 2.26
C SER A 9 8.48 -7.47 3.78
N ARG A 10 7.47 -8.19 4.28
CA ARG A 10 7.33 -8.51 5.71
C ARG A 10 8.05 -9.80 6.02
N ALA A 11 8.98 -9.76 7.00
CA ALA A 11 9.73 -10.93 7.44
C ALA A 11 8.92 -11.87 8.34
N GLU A 12 7.95 -11.32 9.07
CA GLU A 12 7.09 -12.08 9.99
C GLU A 12 6.01 -12.83 9.18
N ASP A 13 6.09 -14.16 9.18
CA ASP A 13 5.21 -15.03 8.36
C ASP A 13 3.72 -14.75 8.58
N LEU A 14 3.28 -14.60 9.85
CA LEU A 14 1.88 -14.29 10.14
C LEU A 14 1.41 -12.97 9.52
N ALA A 15 2.27 -11.95 9.46
CA ALA A 15 1.94 -10.68 8.83
C ALA A 15 1.97 -10.78 7.31
N ALA A 16 2.93 -11.50 6.76
CA ALA A 16 3.07 -11.73 5.32
C ALA A 16 1.94 -12.59 4.75
N ASP A 17 1.57 -13.66 5.46
CA ASP A 17 0.49 -14.56 5.05
C ASP A 17 -0.88 -13.85 5.18
N GLY A 18 -1.12 -13.15 6.29
CA GLY A 18 -2.34 -12.38 6.46
C GLY A 18 -2.51 -11.27 5.41
N GLU A 19 -1.44 -10.57 5.03
CA GLU A 19 -1.47 -9.58 3.95
C GLU A 19 -1.85 -10.22 2.61
N TYR A 20 -1.24 -11.36 2.29
CA TYR A 20 -1.53 -12.12 1.07
C TYR A 20 -2.99 -12.58 1.00
N GLU A 21 -3.49 -13.18 2.08
CA GLU A 21 -4.89 -13.64 2.18
C GLU A 21 -5.88 -12.50 2.04
N GLN A 22 -5.57 -11.33 2.60
CA GLN A 22 -6.40 -10.13 2.48
C GLN A 22 -6.44 -9.60 1.05
N PHE A 23 -5.31 -9.53 0.34
CA PHE A 23 -5.31 -9.15 -1.08
C PHE A 23 -6.06 -10.17 -1.95
N LEU A 24 -5.95 -11.47 -1.68
CA LEU A 24 -6.75 -12.50 -2.35
C LEU A 24 -8.25 -12.24 -2.13
N SER A 25 -8.65 -12.09 -0.87
CA SER A 25 -10.05 -11.89 -0.50
C SER A 25 -10.64 -10.61 -1.08
N CYS A 26 -9.98 -9.45 -0.89
CA CYS A 26 -10.44 -8.15 -1.39
C CYS A 26 -10.46 -8.10 -2.92
N GLY A 27 -9.49 -8.75 -3.57
CA GLY A 27 -9.40 -8.82 -5.04
C GLY A 27 -10.32 -9.85 -5.67
N GLY A 28 -10.90 -10.76 -4.88
CA GLY A 28 -11.63 -11.91 -5.41
C GLY A 28 -10.74 -12.84 -6.26
N LEU A 29 -9.47 -12.96 -5.87
CA LEU A 29 -8.43 -13.68 -6.60
C LEU A 29 -8.21 -15.09 -6.01
N THR A 30 -7.79 -16.02 -6.84
CA THR A 30 -7.25 -17.31 -6.40
C THR A 30 -5.72 -17.24 -6.23
N PRO A 31 -5.09 -18.20 -5.53
CA PRO A 31 -3.62 -18.24 -5.41
C PRO A 31 -2.88 -18.28 -6.74
N GLU A 32 -3.49 -18.85 -7.79
CA GLU A 32 -2.92 -18.90 -9.15
C GLU A 32 -3.02 -17.54 -9.85
N GLN A 33 -3.93 -16.68 -9.40
CA GLN A 33 -4.18 -15.35 -9.97
C GLN A 33 -3.45 -14.24 -9.23
N LEU A 34 -2.85 -14.52 -8.06
CA LEU A 34 -2.01 -13.60 -7.31
C LEU A 34 -0.70 -14.30 -6.90
N VAL A 35 0.33 -14.10 -7.68
CA VAL A 35 1.67 -14.68 -7.40
C VAL A 35 2.38 -13.79 -6.39
N ARG A 36 2.69 -14.32 -5.20
CA ARG A 36 3.43 -13.60 -4.17
C ARG A 36 4.94 -13.76 -4.33
N VAL A 37 5.65 -12.63 -4.31
CA VAL A 37 7.12 -12.57 -4.24
C VAL A 37 7.51 -11.93 -2.91
N ARG A 38 8.25 -12.67 -2.08
CA ARG A 38 8.75 -12.21 -0.79
C ARG A 38 10.15 -11.62 -0.95
N LEU A 39 10.22 -10.30 -1.06
CA LEU A 39 11.45 -9.55 -1.33
C LEU A 39 12.47 -9.63 -0.18
N GLU A 40 12.01 -9.79 1.06
CA GLU A 40 12.88 -9.95 2.22
C GLU A 40 13.58 -11.33 2.24
N ALA A 41 12.96 -12.34 1.66
CA ALA A 41 13.47 -13.71 1.66
C ALA A 41 14.53 -13.97 0.57
N GLY A 42 14.56 -13.15 -0.49
CA GLY A 42 15.50 -13.33 -1.60
C GLY A 42 15.44 -12.21 -2.64
N PRO A 43 16.30 -12.25 -3.65
CA PRO A 43 16.27 -11.30 -4.76
C PRO A 43 14.95 -11.39 -5.53
N MET A 44 14.51 -10.23 -6.06
CA MET A 44 13.33 -10.18 -6.93
C MET A 44 13.60 -11.03 -8.20
N PRO A 45 12.74 -12.00 -8.52
CA PRO A 45 12.87 -12.72 -9.77
C PRO A 45 12.64 -11.77 -10.96
N ARG A 46 13.22 -12.10 -12.11
CA ARG A 46 12.89 -11.37 -13.33
C ARG A 46 11.40 -11.57 -13.66
N LEU A 47 10.64 -10.48 -13.63
CA LEU A 47 9.23 -10.48 -13.99
C LEU A 47 9.08 -10.27 -15.51
N ASP A 48 8.29 -11.11 -16.15
CA ASP A 48 7.82 -10.86 -17.51
C ASP A 48 6.56 -9.98 -17.43
N LEU A 49 6.73 -8.67 -17.64
CA LEU A 49 5.65 -7.69 -17.52
C LEU A 49 4.56 -7.85 -18.60
N ASP A 50 4.84 -8.59 -19.66
CA ASP A 50 3.82 -8.92 -20.67
C ASP A 50 2.96 -10.12 -20.25
N ALA A 51 3.45 -10.94 -19.33
CA ALA A 51 2.78 -12.13 -18.82
C ALA A 51 2.03 -11.91 -17.49
N ILE A 52 1.87 -10.66 -17.03
CA ILE A 52 1.13 -10.33 -15.80
C ILE A 52 0.05 -9.27 -16.05
N SER A 53 -1.00 -9.27 -15.26
CA SER A 53 -2.07 -8.26 -15.30
C SER A 53 -1.65 -6.93 -14.66
N GLY A 54 -0.79 -6.97 -13.65
CA GLY A 54 -0.29 -5.80 -12.94
C GLY A 54 0.51 -6.19 -11.70
N VAL A 55 1.03 -5.18 -11.03
CA VAL A 55 1.82 -5.31 -9.80
C VAL A 55 1.07 -4.71 -8.61
N ILE A 56 1.06 -5.41 -7.50
CA ILE A 56 0.60 -4.92 -6.20
C ILE A 56 1.81 -4.90 -5.26
N VAL A 57 1.96 -3.84 -4.49
CA VAL A 57 3.01 -3.73 -3.46
C VAL A 57 2.34 -3.62 -2.11
N GLY A 58 2.64 -4.57 -1.23
CA GLY A 58 2.16 -4.57 0.15
C GLY A 58 2.86 -3.53 1.02
N GLY A 59 2.43 -3.43 2.26
CA GLY A 59 3.12 -2.60 3.25
C GLY A 59 4.46 -3.20 3.70
N SER A 60 5.30 -2.39 4.34
CA SER A 60 6.62 -2.78 4.81
C SER A 60 6.93 -2.19 6.19
N PRO A 61 7.76 -2.84 7.00
CA PRO A 61 8.38 -2.20 8.16
C PRO A 61 9.51 -1.23 7.79
N PHE A 62 9.93 -1.16 6.52
CA PHE A 62 10.97 -0.26 6.05
C PHE A 62 10.51 1.19 6.02
N ASP A 63 11.38 2.10 6.43
CA ASP A 63 11.20 3.55 6.30
C ASP A 63 11.94 4.04 5.04
N ALA A 64 11.20 4.52 4.02
CA ALA A 64 11.77 4.95 2.74
C ALA A 64 12.71 6.15 2.87
N GLY A 65 12.42 7.07 3.82
CA GLY A 65 13.21 8.26 4.14
C GLY A 65 14.30 8.02 5.19
N ALA A 66 14.53 6.79 5.67
CA ALA A 66 15.52 6.52 6.71
C ALA A 66 16.94 6.92 6.28
N ALA A 67 17.65 7.64 7.17
CA ALA A 67 19.05 8.02 6.94
C ALA A 67 20.01 6.82 6.92
N HIS A 68 19.66 5.76 7.66
CA HIS A 68 20.42 4.52 7.73
C HIS A 68 19.52 3.35 7.35
N LYS A 69 19.86 2.67 6.27
CA LYS A 69 19.11 1.53 5.73
C LYS A 69 19.94 0.25 5.84
N SER A 70 19.29 -0.85 6.16
CA SER A 70 19.94 -2.15 6.15
C SER A 70 20.35 -2.56 4.72
N PRO A 71 21.35 -3.46 4.55
CA PRO A 71 21.69 -4.00 3.23
C PRO A 71 20.47 -4.64 2.53
N LEU A 72 19.60 -5.29 3.29
CA LEU A 72 18.34 -5.85 2.80
C LEU A 72 17.42 -4.77 2.22
N GLN A 73 17.17 -3.69 2.97
CA GLN A 73 16.33 -2.59 2.52
C GLN A 73 16.91 -1.91 1.27
N LEU A 74 18.21 -1.66 1.23
CA LEU A 74 18.88 -1.07 0.06
C LEU A 74 18.71 -1.94 -1.19
N ARG A 75 18.82 -3.27 -1.04
CA ARG A 75 18.58 -4.21 -2.15
C ARG A 75 17.14 -4.13 -2.63
N VAL A 76 16.16 -4.23 -1.71
CA VAL A 76 14.75 -4.18 -2.04
C VAL A 76 14.38 -2.87 -2.74
N GLU A 77 14.87 -1.74 -2.24
CA GLU A 77 14.62 -0.43 -2.84
C GLU A 77 15.22 -0.29 -4.23
N ALA A 78 16.43 -0.83 -4.45
CA ALA A 78 17.08 -0.83 -5.77
C ALA A 78 16.30 -1.70 -6.77
N GLU A 79 15.87 -2.89 -6.36
CA GLU A 79 15.07 -3.79 -7.18
C GLU A 79 13.70 -3.19 -7.52
N MET A 80 13.04 -2.55 -6.55
CA MET A 80 11.79 -1.83 -6.75
C MET A 80 11.94 -0.63 -7.68
N SER A 81 13.02 0.13 -7.53
CA SER A 81 13.31 1.27 -8.42
C SER A 81 13.48 0.82 -9.87
N ALA A 82 14.24 -0.26 -10.11
CA ALA A 82 14.42 -0.81 -11.45
C ALA A 82 13.11 -1.32 -12.07
N LEU A 83 12.23 -1.94 -11.27
CA LEU A 83 10.90 -2.32 -11.73
C LEU A 83 10.03 -1.10 -12.04
N LEU A 84 10.09 -0.06 -11.22
CA LEU A 84 9.31 1.17 -11.41
C LEU A 84 9.76 1.95 -12.65
N ASP A 85 11.05 1.91 -13.05
CA ASP A 85 11.52 2.48 -14.31
C ASP A 85 10.73 1.91 -15.49
N GLU A 86 10.58 0.58 -15.55
CA GLU A 86 9.82 -0.09 -16.61
C GLU A 86 8.30 0.12 -16.45
N ALA A 87 7.78 -0.01 -15.23
CA ALA A 87 6.35 0.12 -14.96
C ALA A 87 5.83 1.53 -15.33
N VAL A 88 6.56 2.58 -14.96
CA VAL A 88 6.21 3.96 -15.31
C VAL A 88 6.33 4.20 -16.80
N ALA A 89 7.42 3.73 -17.44
CA ALA A 89 7.61 3.90 -18.88
C ALA A 89 6.45 3.26 -19.69
N ARG A 90 5.95 2.11 -19.24
CA ARG A 90 4.89 1.33 -19.89
C ARG A 90 3.47 1.68 -19.43
N ASP A 91 3.33 2.56 -18.44
CA ASP A 91 2.07 2.83 -17.72
C ASP A 91 1.42 1.51 -17.23
N LEU A 92 2.24 0.60 -16.71
CA LEU A 92 1.82 -0.73 -16.23
C LEU A 92 0.90 -0.57 -15.02
N PRO A 93 -0.21 -1.34 -14.92
CA PRO A 93 -1.04 -1.33 -13.73
C PRO A 93 -0.26 -1.63 -12.46
N PHE A 94 -0.29 -0.68 -11.52
CA PHE A 94 0.45 -0.74 -10.25
C PHE A 94 -0.43 -0.21 -9.12
N LEU A 95 -0.52 -0.94 -8.01
CA LEU A 95 -1.19 -0.52 -6.78
C LEU A 95 -0.25 -0.72 -5.60
N GLY A 96 0.24 0.37 -5.02
CA GLY A 96 1.10 0.34 -3.84
C GLY A 96 0.33 0.69 -2.56
N ALA A 97 0.31 -0.20 -1.57
CA ALA A 97 -0.28 0.02 -0.26
C ALA A 97 0.79 0.47 0.75
N CYS A 98 0.61 1.57 1.44
CA CYS A 98 1.49 2.12 2.48
C CYS A 98 2.94 2.31 2.00
N TYR A 99 3.76 1.26 1.95
CA TYR A 99 5.13 1.33 1.43
C TYR A 99 5.20 1.69 -0.06
N GLY A 100 4.10 1.45 -0.79
CA GLY A 100 3.95 1.92 -2.17
C GLY A 100 4.04 3.44 -2.32
N VAL A 101 3.62 4.22 -1.31
CA VAL A 101 3.82 5.68 -1.28
C VAL A 101 5.31 6.01 -1.18
N GLY A 102 6.04 5.32 -0.31
CA GLY A 102 7.49 5.51 -0.16
C GLY A 102 8.26 5.13 -1.43
N THR A 103 7.88 4.04 -2.10
CA THR A 103 8.58 3.57 -3.31
C THR A 103 8.21 4.39 -4.54
N LEU A 104 6.95 4.41 -4.94
CA LEU A 104 6.50 5.16 -6.13
C LEU A 104 6.68 6.68 -5.96
N GLY A 105 6.38 7.21 -4.76
CA GLY A 105 6.51 8.64 -4.48
C GLY A 105 7.94 9.13 -4.61
N VAL A 106 8.89 8.46 -3.98
CA VAL A 106 10.33 8.82 -4.06
C VAL A 106 10.86 8.61 -5.48
N HIS A 107 10.52 7.49 -6.13
CA HIS A 107 10.93 7.21 -7.51
C HIS A 107 10.50 8.32 -8.49
N GLN A 108 9.34 8.90 -8.29
CA GLN A 108 8.81 9.97 -9.15
C GLN A 108 9.17 11.39 -8.68
N GLY A 109 10.09 11.54 -7.72
CA GLY A 109 10.62 12.83 -7.26
C GLY A 109 9.79 13.51 -6.18
N GLY A 110 8.88 12.80 -5.55
CA GLY A 110 8.19 13.25 -4.32
C GLY A 110 9.11 13.23 -3.10
N VAL A 111 8.68 13.89 -2.03
CA VAL A 111 9.40 13.90 -0.75
C VAL A 111 8.61 13.11 0.28
N VAL A 112 9.20 12.05 0.80
CA VAL A 112 8.64 11.20 1.86
C VAL A 112 9.47 11.39 3.12
N ASP A 113 8.81 11.79 4.21
CA ASP A 113 9.44 11.98 5.51
C ASP A 113 8.42 11.82 6.67
N ARG A 114 8.85 12.09 7.90
CA ARG A 114 8.06 11.88 9.11
C ARG A 114 7.11 13.02 9.48
N THR A 115 6.94 14.04 8.63
CA THR A 115 6.13 15.23 8.92
C THR A 115 4.65 14.89 9.16
N TYR A 116 4.11 13.94 8.39
CA TYR A 116 2.71 13.53 8.42
C TYR A 116 2.52 12.06 8.78
N GLY A 117 3.38 11.54 9.68
CA GLY A 117 3.19 10.19 10.23
C GLY A 117 1.88 10.09 11.01
N GLU A 118 1.17 8.98 10.87
CA GLU A 118 -0.08 8.71 11.58
C GLU A 118 0.06 7.46 12.45
N PRO A 119 -0.39 7.51 13.72
CA PRO A 119 -0.41 6.32 14.57
C PRO A 119 -1.37 5.28 14.00
N ILE A 120 -1.15 4.02 14.39
CA ILE A 120 -2.00 2.93 13.93
C ILE A 120 -3.46 3.14 14.38
N GLY A 121 -4.40 3.05 13.44
CA GLY A 121 -5.82 3.27 13.71
C GLY A 121 -6.63 3.45 12.43
N ALA A 122 -7.91 3.78 12.60
CA ALA A 122 -8.78 4.22 11.52
C ALA A 122 -8.77 5.75 11.41
N VAL A 123 -8.67 6.26 10.19
CA VAL A 123 -8.74 7.69 9.88
C VAL A 123 -9.80 7.95 8.83
N ARG A 124 -10.40 9.15 8.89
CA ARG A 124 -11.33 9.61 7.86
C ARG A 124 -10.53 10.12 6.66
N VAL A 125 -10.76 9.50 5.51
CA VAL A 125 -10.17 9.85 4.21
C VAL A 125 -11.24 10.53 3.35
N SER A 126 -10.88 11.63 2.69
CA SER A 126 -11.75 12.38 1.79
C SER A 126 -11.18 12.34 0.37
N LEU A 127 -12.03 12.05 -0.62
CA LEU A 127 -11.67 12.13 -2.03
C LEU A 127 -11.55 13.60 -2.47
N THR A 128 -10.54 13.90 -3.29
CA THR A 128 -10.45 15.16 -4.03
C THR A 128 -11.44 15.19 -5.19
N ASP A 129 -11.54 16.30 -5.92
CA ASP A 129 -12.35 16.37 -7.15
C ASP A 129 -11.81 15.39 -8.21
N GLU A 130 -10.49 15.28 -8.31
CA GLU A 130 -9.81 14.32 -9.17
C GLU A 130 -10.04 12.89 -8.71
N GLY A 131 -10.09 12.64 -7.38
CA GLY A 131 -10.40 11.34 -6.82
C GLY A 131 -11.83 10.91 -7.14
N ARG A 132 -12.81 11.82 -7.03
CA ARG A 132 -14.21 11.55 -7.42
C ARG A 132 -14.37 11.27 -8.91
N ALA A 133 -13.53 11.87 -9.74
CA ALA A 133 -13.53 11.65 -11.18
C ALA A 133 -12.70 10.42 -11.62
N ASP A 134 -11.91 9.84 -10.72
CA ASP A 134 -11.04 8.71 -11.06
C ASP A 134 -11.84 7.41 -11.19
N PRO A 135 -11.70 6.69 -12.32
CA PRO A 135 -12.49 5.48 -12.58
C PRO A 135 -12.17 4.32 -11.62
N LEU A 136 -11.03 4.32 -10.92
CA LEU A 136 -10.72 3.31 -9.90
C LEU A 136 -11.56 3.52 -8.63
N LEU A 137 -11.97 4.76 -8.34
CA LEU A 137 -12.64 5.16 -7.11
C LEU A 137 -14.15 5.41 -7.29
N ALA A 138 -14.70 5.15 -8.47
CA ALA A 138 -16.08 5.43 -8.83
C ALA A 138 -17.14 4.77 -7.92
N ASP A 139 -16.80 3.63 -7.30
CA ASP A 139 -17.69 2.90 -6.40
C ASP A 139 -17.54 3.32 -4.91
N LEU A 140 -16.68 4.32 -4.61
CA LEU A 140 -16.44 4.79 -3.25
C LEU A 140 -17.33 6.00 -2.91
N PRO A 141 -17.71 6.18 -1.64
CA PRO A 141 -18.28 7.45 -1.17
C PRO A 141 -17.19 8.54 -1.13
N ASP A 142 -17.61 9.80 -1.11
CA ASP A 142 -16.71 10.96 -1.03
C ASP A 142 -15.80 10.93 0.20
N GLU A 143 -16.29 10.33 1.29
CA GLU A 143 -15.54 10.13 2.53
C GLU A 143 -15.73 8.70 3.04
N PHE A 144 -14.65 8.11 3.53
CA PHE A 144 -14.67 6.76 4.11
C PHE A 144 -13.61 6.61 5.20
N ASP A 145 -13.76 5.62 6.06
CA ASP A 145 -12.73 5.28 7.04
C ASP A 145 -11.76 4.26 6.44
N ALA A 146 -10.46 4.43 6.75
CA ALA A 146 -9.40 3.53 6.31
C ALA A 146 -8.41 3.26 7.44
N PHE A 147 -7.82 2.07 7.49
CA PHE A 147 -6.76 1.76 8.43
C PHE A 147 -5.41 2.30 7.94
N VAL A 148 -4.73 2.99 8.85
CA VAL A 148 -3.37 3.51 8.68
C VAL A 148 -2.47 3.04 9.82
N GLY A 149 -1.17 3.22 9.65
CA GLY A 149 -0.15 2.99 10.64
C GLY A 149 1.20 3.20 9.98
N HIS A 150 1.66 4.46 9.88
CA HIS A 150 2.87 4.79 9.17
C HIS A 150 3.64 5.91 9.87
N LYS A 151 4.96 5.76 9.89
CA LYS A 151 5.87 6.76 10.47
C LYS A 151 6.24 7.84 9.47
N GLU A 152 6.14 7.51 8.18
CA GLU A 152 6.48 8.39 7.07
C GLU A 152 5.28 8.54 6.14
N ALA A 153 5.17 9.71 5.50
CA ALA A 153 4.16 10.00 4.50
C ALA A 153 4.73 10.87 3.37
N CYS A 154 4.06 10.90 2.25
CA CYS A 154 4.39 11.81 1.17
C CYS A 154 4.08 13.26 1.60
N ARG A 155 5.15 14.06 1.88
CA ARG A 155 5.02 15.46 2.23
C ARG A 155 4.90 16.37 0.99
N VAL A 156 5.64 16.04 -0.05
CA VAL A 156 5.57 16.74 -1.34
C VAL A 156 5.19 15.72 -2.40
N LEU A 157 4.03 15.93 -3.00
CA LEU A 157 3.53 15.09 -4.08
C LEU A 157 4.51 15.10 -5.27
N PRO A 158 4.76 13.97 -5.96
CA PRO A 158 5.53 13.98 -7.19
C PRO A 158 4.98 15.00 -8.20
N PRO A 159 5.83 15.69 -8.99
CA PRO A 159 5.40 16.80 -9.85
C PRO A 159 4.26 16.48 -10.83
N ASP A 160 4.26 15.27 -11.39
CA ASP A 160 3.26 14.83 -12.38
C ASP A 160 2.19 13.89 -11.78
N ALA A 161 2.13 13.81 -10.45
CA ALA A 161 1.13 12.98 -9.78
C ALA A 161 -0.17 13.74 -9.55
N VAL A 162 -1.28 13.02 -9.62
CA VAL A 162 -2.62 13.52 -9.32
C VAL A 162 -2.99 13.11 -7.91
N LEU A 163 -3.29 14.08 -7.03
CA LEU A 163 -3.80 13.81 -5.68
C LEU A 163 -5.24 13.31 -5.77
N LEU A 164 -5.51 12.12 -5.24
CA LEU A 164 -6.83 11.49 -5.29
C LEU A 164 -7.56 11.52 -3.94
N ALA A 165 -6.83 11.46 -2.83
CA ALA A 165 -7.42 11.49 -1.50
C ALA A 165 -6.48 12.11 -0.47
N ASN A 166 -7.06 12.69 0.59
CA ASN A 166 -6.38 13.28 1.72
C ASN A 166 -7.08 12.96 3.05
N SER A 167 -6.44 13.32 4.17
CA SER A 167 -7.06 13.35 5.50
C SER A 167 -6.61 14.61 6.24
N PRO A 168 -7.26 15.00 7.36
CA PRO A 168 -6.86 16.16 8.14
C PRO A 168 -5.41 16.10 8.65
N ALA A 169 -4.89 14.90 8.97
CA ALA A 169 -3.55 14.70 9.49
C ALA A 169 -2.51 14.42 8.38
N CYS A 170 -2.93 13.84 7.27
CA CYS A 170 -2.04 13.48 6.15
C CYS A 170 -2.59 14.01 4.83
N PRO A 171 -1.95 15.03 4.22
CA PRO A 171 -2.45 15.68 3.01
C PRO A 171 -2.39 14.80 1.76
N VAL A 172 -1.63 13.69 1.78
CA VAL A 172 -1.49 12.76 0.66
C VAL A 172 -1.82 11.35 1.14
N GLN A 173 -3.11 11.00 1.09
CA GLN A 173 -3.59 9.65 1.41
C GLN A 173 -3.65 8.74 0.19
N MET A 174 -3.83 9.29 -1.01
CA MET A 174 -3.77 8.55 -2.24
C MET A 174 -3.38 9.46 -3.41
N PHE A 175 -2.56 8.94 -4.29
CA PHE A 175 -2.20 9.62 -5.54
C PHE A 175 -2.07 8.63 -6.70
N ARG A 176 -2.11 9.19 -7.91
CA ARG A 176 -1.89 8.46 -9.15
C ARG A 176 -0.77 9.12 -9.97
N VAL A 177 0.09 8.30 -10.52
CA VAL A 177 1.10 8.67 -11.51
C VAL A 177 0.64 8.12 -12.86
N ARG A 178 0.75 8.92 -13.92
CA ARG A 178 0.22 8.58 -15.25
C ARG A 178 -1.26 8.15 -15.17
N SER A 179 -1.63 7.05 -15.87
CA SER A 179 -3.02 6.60 -15.90
C SER A 179 -3.29 5.40 -14.97
N ASN A 180 -2.26 4.57 -14.69
CA ASN A 180 -2.49 3.24 -14.13
C ASN A 180 -1.63 2.92 -12.88
N LEU A 181 -0.82 3.87 -12.38
CA LEU A 181 0.00 3.63 -11.19
C LEU A 181 -0.57 4.39 -10.00
N TYR A 182 -1.05 3.65 -9.00
CA TYR A 182 -1.70 4.19 -7.80
C TYR A 182 -0.87 3.88 -6.56
N ALA A 183 -0.88 4.78 -5.59
CA ALA A 183 -0.33 4.55 -4.26
C ALA A 183 -1.29 5.07 -3.20
N THR A 184 -1.54 4.26 -2.16
CA THR A 184 -2.35 4.62 -0.99
C THR A 184 -1.47 4.64 0.25
N GLN A 185 -1.63 5.64 1.11
CA GLN A 185 -0.97 5.70 2.41
C GLN A 185 -1.66 4.76 3.40
N PHE A 186 -2.98 4.67 3.32
CA PHE A 186 -3.76 3.66 4.04
C PHE A 186 -3.60 2.26 3.41
N HIS A 187 -4.05 1.27 4.15
CA HIS A 187 -4.07 -0.13 3.72
C HIS A 187 -5.42 -0.48 3.10
N PRO A 188 -5.54 -0.58 1.76
CA PRO A 188 -6.81 -0.89 1.11
C PRO A 188 -7.23 -2.36 1.30
N GLU A 189 -6.30 -3.24 1.65
CA GLU A 189 -6.53 -4.66 1.89
C GLU A 189 -6.93 -4.98 3.33
N LEU A 190 -6.62 -4.10 4.30
CA LEU A 190 -6.58 -4.44 5.71
C LEU A 190 -7.97 -4.41 6.36
N ASP A 191 -8.38 -5.53 6.94
CA ASP A 191 -9.56 -5.63 7.79
C ASP A 191 -9.23 -5.50 9.29
N THR A 192 -10.27 -5.52 10.14
CA THR A 192 -10.10 -5.40 11.60
C THR A 192 -9.30 -6.55 12.21
N ALA A 193 -9.43 -7.78 11.69
CA ALA A 193 -8.67 -8.92 12.20
C ALA A 193 -7.19 -8.79 11.84
N GLY A 194 -6.90 -8.39 10.61
CA GLY A 194 -5.55 -8.17 10.11
C GLY A 194 -4.81 -7.05 10.85
N ILE A 195 -5.47 -5.90 11.11
CA ILE A 195 -4.81 -4.82 11.86
C ILE A 195 -4.54 -5.22 13.31
N VAL A 196 -5.43 -5.97 13.97
CA VAL A 196 -5.20 -6.49 15.33
C VAL A 196 -4.01 -7.46 15.34
N THR A 197 -3.90 -8.34 14.35
CA THR A 197 -2.74 -9.22 14.19
C THR A 197 -1.45 -8.41 14.00
N ARG A 198 -1.45 -7.39 13.14
CA ARG A 198 -0.29 -6.52 12.93
C ARG A 198 0.08 -5.73 14.20
N LEU A 199 -0.89 -5.23 14.97
CA LEU A 199 -0.65 -4.60 16.26
C LEU A 199 0.14 -5.52 17.21
N THR A 200 -0.24 -6.77 17.30
CA THR A 200 0.44 -7.74 18.17
C THR A 200 1.86 -8.04 17.69
N ILE A 201 2.06 -8.24 16.37
CA ILE A 201 3.35 -8.57 15.78
C ILE A 201 4.32 -7.39 15.89
N TYR A 202 3.86 -6.16 15.62
CA TYR A 202 4.69 -4.97 15.56
C TYR A 202 4.68 -4.14 16.85
N ARG A 203 4.39 -4.77 18.00
CA ARG A 203 4.31 -4.13 19.30
C ARG A 203 5.54 -3.29 19.66
N ASP A 204 6.73 -3.80 19.34
CA ASP A 204 8.01 -3.18 19.70
C ASP A 204 8.63 -2.37 18.52
N TYR A 205 7.87 -2.11 17.45
CA TYR A 205 8.36 -1.38 16.26
C TYR A 205 8.10 0.14 16.30
N GLY A 206 7.57 0.65 17.43
CA GLY A 206 7.41 2.09 17.67
C GLY A 206 6.21 2.74 16.95
N TYR A 207 5.17 1.98 16.66
CA TYR A 207 3.90 2.49 16.15
C TYR A 207 2.96 2.99 17.24
N TYR A 208 3.15 2.51 18.50
CA TYR A 208 2.42 2.88 19.70
C TYR A 208 3.26 2.46 20.92
N ALA A 209 2.93 2.96 22.13
CA ALA A 209 3.60 2.52 23.34
C ALA A 209 3.14 1.09 23.72
N PRO A 210 4.05 0.16 24.04
CA PRO A 210 3.69 -1.26 24.27
C PRO A 210 2.62 -1.52 25.34
N ASP A 211 2.45 -0.61 26.29
CA ASP A 211 1.41 -0.64 27.32
C ASP A 211 0.04 -0.13 26.87
N GLU A 212 -0.04 0.50 25.70
CA GLU A 212 -1.27 0.99 25.08
C GLU A 212 -1.96 -0.05 24.16
N LEU A 213 -1.41 -1.27 24.01
CA LEU A 213 -1.91 -2.26 23.05
C LEU A 213 -3.43 -2.51 23.18
N ASP A 214 -3.93 -2.74 24.41
CA ASP A 214 -5.34 -3.06 24.61
C ASP A 214 -6.26 -1.89 24.25
N GLU A 215 -5.83 -0.65 24.51
CA GLU A 215 -6.56 0.55 24.13
C GLU A 215 -6.61 0.73 22.61
N VAL A 216 -5.45 0.56 21.95
CA VAL A 216 -5.36 0.65 20.48
C VAL A 216 -6.19 -0.45 19.82
N VAL A 217 -6.16 -1.68 20.32
CA VAL A 217 -7.00 -2.79 19.85
C VAL A 217 -8.49 -2.47 20.01
N ALA A 218 -8.90 -1.93 21.17
CA ALA A 218 -10.30 -1.55 21.39
C ALA A 218 -10.74 -0.46 20.40
N ARG A 219 -9.89 0.53 20.16
CA ARG A 219 -10.14 1.62 19.19
C ARG A 219 -10.29 1.10 17.77
N VAL A 220 -9.41 0.24 17.28
CA VAL A 220 -9.53 -0.31 15.92
C VAL A 220 -10.73 -1.24 15.77
N ARG A 221 -11.10 -1.99 16.82
CA ARG A 221 -12.31 -2.82 16.80
C ARG A 221 -13.61 -2.05 16.80
N SER A 222 -13.61 -0.79 17.26
CA SER A 222 -14.79 0.07 17.22
C SER A 222 -15.01 0.75 15.87
N ALA A 223 -13.99 0.72 14.99
CA ALA A 223 -14.08 1.30 13.66
C ALA A 223 -14.73 0.31 12.65
N THR A 224 -15.49 0.86 11.72
CA THR A 224 -16.02 0.11 10.57
C THR A 224 -15.27 0.55 9.32
N VAL A 225 -14.40 -0.35 8.81
CA VAL A 225 -13.57 -0.09 7.64
C VAL A 225 -13.87 -1.18 6.60
N THR A 226 -14.59 -0.81 5.55
CA THR A 226 -15.06 -1.72 4.49
C THR A 226 -14.83 -1.14 3.09
N GLU A 227 -14.93 0.18 2.92
CA GLU A 227 -14.85 0.86 1.64
C GLU A 227 -13.49 0.70 0.93
N PRO A 228 -12.33 0.77 1.63
CA PRO A 228 -11.02 0.61 0.99
C PRO A 228 -10.84 -0.70 0.21
N HIS A 229 -11.48 -1.79 0.65
CA HIS A 229 -11.42 -3.08 -0.04
C HIS A 229 -11.94 -3.00 -1.48
N ARG A 230 -12.87 -2.07 -1.76
CA ARG A 230 -13.41 -1.85 -3.12
C ARG A 230 -12.34 -1.34 -4.08
N ILE A 231 -11.28 -0.68 -3.57
CA ILE A 231 -10.14 -0.21 -4.39
C ILE A 231 -9.40 -1.41 -4.97
N VAL A 232 -9.11 -2.42 -4.14
CA VAL A 232 -8.44 -3.65 -4.60
C VAL A 232 -9.31 -4.39 -5.61
N ALA A 233 -10.61 -4.55 -5.31
CA ALA A 233 -11.56 -5.18 -6.22
C ALA A 233 -11.68 -4.44 -7.55
N ALA A 234 -11.75 -3.10 -7.51
CA ALA A 234 -11.82 -2.26 -8.70
C ALA A 234 -10.52 -2.33 -9.53
N PHE A 235 -9.35 -2.36 -8.86
CA PHE A 235 -8.05 -2.52 -9.52
C PHE A 235 -7.99 -3.86 -10.27
N VAL A 236 -8.33 -4.96 -9.62
CA VAL A 236 -8.36 -6.28 -10.25
C VAL A 236 -9.34 -6.30 -11.41
N ARG A 237 -10.57 -5.87 -11.22
CA ARG A 237 -11.61 -5.84 -12.27
C ARG A 237 -11.19 -5.02 -13.49
N ARG A 238 -10.52 -3.89 -13.26
CA ARG A 238 -10.11 -2.97 -14.32
C ARG A 238 -8.94 -3.49 -15.15
N TYR A 239 -7.99 -4.16 -14.51
CA TYR A 239 -6.69 -4.49 -15.12
C TYR A 239 -6.46 -5.98 -15.37
N ALA A 240 -7.39 -6.85 -14.99
CA ALA A 240 -7.33 -8.26 -15.33
C ALA A 240 -7.22 -8.44 -16.85
N ARG A 241 -6.24 -9.23 -17.30
CA ARG A 241 -5.98 -9.56 -18.71
C ARG A 241 -6.12 -11.06 -18.94
N ASP A 242 -6.60 -11.48 -20.10
CA ASP A 242 -6.63 -12.88 -20.52
C ASP A 242 -5.33 -13.30 -21.21
#